data_0598aa1ad06e33c7d6e48f4b088e07b0
#
_entry.id   0598aa1ad06e33c7d6e48f4b088e07b0
#
_cell.length_a   1.000
_cell.length_b   1.000
_cell.length_c   1.000
_cell.angle_alpha   90.00
_cell.angle_beta   90.00
_cell.angle_gamma   90.00
#
_symmetry.space_group_name_H-M   'P 1'
#
loop_
_entity.id
_entity.type
_entity.pdbx_description
1 polymer ?
#
loop_
_entity_poly.entity_id
_entity_poly.type
_entity_poly.pdbx_seq_one_letter_code
_entity_poly.pdbx_strand_id
1 'polypeptide(L)'
;MTDVLPLPTNTQLTYARSPVPTPLGIAIHLGWLNGEWSENGVAIKSARREDLPAEPISQNEYTLANAFFQGGSVPTLWARSRGADTRVIGLSWIDETQQIIALASSGIRSVKDLRGRRLGLPRRAYTTTVDVNRATALRGFLNALSLEGLEARDVEFVDIDLLARGIPYGQDIQALRAGLVDAIYVKGAHGAQAVRALDLRCVIDVGFHPDPQVRNNNGTPRALTVNGAVLAEFPDVVDGFLRLVAAAGDWARTHATETFEFVSREAGASLEAVRAAYGEQLHQRLGIDLAPDSIDALSSFQTFLSEWGFLAGEFSVSDWIAPGPLARLDVLRHAHRA
;
A
#
# COMPACT_ATOMS: atom_id res chain seq x y z
N MET A 1 23.64 -30.58 -19.60
CA MET A 1 22.33 -31.12 -19.18
C MET A 1 22.30 -30.95 -17.68
N THR A 2 21.68 -29.88 -17.21
CA THR A 2 21.45 -29.65 -15.79
C THR A 2 20.22 -30.45 -15.42
N ASP A 3 20.37 -31.44 -14.54
CA ASP A 3 19.26 -32.19 -13.95
C ASP A 3 18.34 -31.22 -13.22
N VAL A 4 17.21 -30.90 -13.84
CA VAL A 4 16.11 -30.22 -13.17
C VAL A 4 15.50 -31.26 -12.23
N LEU A 5 15.76 -31.15 -10.94
CA LEU A 5 15.09 -31.97 -9.93
C LEU A 5 13.57 -31.78 -10.07
N PRO A 6 12.79 -32.85 -10.14
CA PRO A 6 11.33 -32.72 -10.21
C PRO A 6 10.83 -32.05 -8.94
N LEU A 7 9.97 -31.03 -9.13
CA LEU A 7 9.30 -30.31 -8.04
C LEU A 7 8.66 -31.31 -7.06
N PRO A 8 8.75 -31.08 -5.74
CA PRO A 8 7.99 -31.86 -4.79
C PRO A 8 6.51 -31.79 -5.19
N THR A 9 5.86 -32.92 -5.34
CA THR A 9 4.47 -33.07 -5.81
C THR A 9 3.42 -32.39 -4.92
N ASN A 10 3.82 -31.52 -3.99
CA ASN A 10 2.94 -30.86 -3.03
C ASN A 10 3.45 -29.47 -2.56
N THR A 11 4.18 -28.73 -3.41
CA THR A 11 4.59 -27.36 -3.06
C THR A 11 3.38 -26.44 -3.10
N GLN A 12 2.92 -26.00 -1.94
CA GLN A 12 1.87 -25.01 -1.80
C GLN A 12 2.49 -23.63 -1.65
N LEU A 13 2.22 -22.74 -2.59
CA LEU A 13 2.51 -21.30 -2.45
C LEU A 13 1.29 -20.58 -1.88
N THR A 14 1.54 -19.43 -1.30
CA THR A 14 0.49 -18.57 -0.77
C THR A 14 0.56 -17.17 -1.39
N TYR A 15 -0.55 -16.45 -1.35
CA TYR A 15 -0.57 -15.02 -1.60
C TYR A 15 -1.27 -14.29 -0.47
N ALA A 16 -0.82 -13.07 -0.18
CA ALA A 16 -1.49 -12.14 0.72
C ALA A 16 -1.56 -10.75 0.09
N ARG A 17 -2.54 -9.95 0.50
CA ARG A 17 -2.71 -8.57 0.04
C ARG A 17 -3.28 -7.67 1.11
N SER A 18 -3.00 -6.38 1.01
CA SER A 18 -3.71 -5.36 1.79
C SER A 18 -5.09 -5.08 1.18
N PRO A 19 -6.10 -4.68 1.98
CA PRO A 19 -7.44 -4.34 1.50
C PRO A 19 -7.46 -2.94 0.84
N VAL A 20 -6.75 -2.81 -0.25
CA VAL A 20 -6.54 -1.57 -1.02
C VAL A 20 -6.54 -1.89 -2.52
N PRO A 21 -6.77 -0.91 -3.41
CA PRO A 21 -6.69 -1.16 -4.85
C PRO A 21 -5.33 -1.72 -5.23
N THR A 22 -5.32 -2.88 -5.87
CA THR A 22 -4.13 -3.50 -6.45
C THR A 22 -4.52 -4.37 -7.64
N PRO A 23 -3.66 -4.54 -8.65
CA PRO A 23 -3.94 -5.49 -9.73
C PRO A 23 -4.09 -6.93 -9.21
N LEU A 24 -3.37 -7.32 -8.16
CA LEU A 24 -3.58 -8.63 -7.51
C LEU A 24 -5.00 -8.74 -6.93
N GLY A 25 -5.52 -7.68 -6.30
CA GLY A 25 -6.91 -7.64 -5.82
C GLY A 25 -7.92 -7.83 -6.96
N ILE A 26 -7.69 -7.19 -8.12
CA ILE A 26 -8.53 -7.39 -9.31
C ILE A 26 -8.47 -8.85 -9.79
N ALA A 27 -7.28 -9.45 -9.90
CA ALA A 27 -7.13 -10.85 -10.30
C ALA A 27 -7.93 -11.81 -9.40
N ILE A 28 -7.94 -11.54 -8.10
CA ILE A 28 -8.68 -12.34 -7.11
C ILE A 28 -10.19 -12.18 -7.31
N HIS A 29 -10.69 -10.94 -7.45
CA HIS A 29 -12.12 -10.67 -7.66
C HIS A 29 -12.63 -11.23 -8.99
N LEU A 30 -11.76 -11.36 -9.99
CA LEU A 30 -12.04 -12.05 -11.26
C LEU A 30 -12.06 -13.58 -11.13
N GLY A 31 -11.64 -14.12 -9.98
CA GLY A 31 -11.56 -15.57 -9.78
C GLY A 31 -10.34 -16.23 -10.45
N TRP A 32 -9.40 -15.45 -10.97
CA TRP A 32 -8.25 -15.99 -11.72
C TRP A 32 -7.23 -16.73 -10.85
N LEU A 33 -7.27 -16.54 -9.53
CA LEU A 33 -6.46 -17.24 -8.54
C LEU A 33 -7.24 -18.29 -7.75
N ASN A 34 -8.55 -18.47 -8.03
CA ASN A 34 -9.38 -19.44 -7.34
C ASN A 34 -9.21 -20.84 -7.93
N GLY A 35 -8.38 -21.65 -7.31
CA GLY A 35 -8.50 -23.11 -7.33
C GLY A 35 -7.79 -23.88 -8.44
N GLU A 36 -7.39 -23.32 -9.57
CA GLU A 36 -6.79 -24.07 -10.69
C GLU A 36 -5.50 -23.48 -11.27
N TRP A 37 -4.83 -22.62 -10.55
CA TRP A 37 -3.52 -22.22 -11.00
C TRP A 37 -2.49 -23.29 -10.62
N SER A 38 -2.48 -24.36 -11.39
CA SER A 38 -1.47 -25.41 -11.34
C SER A 38 -0.78 -25.56 -12.69
N GLU A 39 -0.13 -24.52 -13.17
CA GLU A 39 0.93 -24.77 -14.14
C GLU A 39 2.05 -25.50 -13.40
N ASN A 40 2.44 -26.67 -13.85
CA ASN A 40 3.52 -27.50 -13.30
C ASN A 40 3.30 -28.08 -11.88
N GLY A 41 2.07 -28.30 -11.43
CA GLY A 41 1.80 -28.98 -10.15
C GLY A 41 1.96 -28.10 -8.90
N VAL A 42 2.15 -26.79 -9.04
CA VAL A 42 2.25 -25.85 -7.92
C VAL A 42 0.91 -25.13 -7.71
N ALA A 43 0.30 -25.32 -6.55
CA ALA A 43 -0.94 -24.63 -6.21
C ALA A 43 -0.63 -23.32 -5.43
N ILE A 44 -1.28 -22.21 -5.82
CA ILE A 44 -1.23 -20.96 -5.08
C ILE A 44 -2.57 -20.74 -4.37
N LYS A 45 -2.54 -20.52 -3.05
CA LYS A 45 -3.73 -20.30 -2.24
C LYS A 45 -3.65 -18.97 -1.49
N SER A 46 -4.81 -18.44 -1.12
CA SER A 46 -4.86 -17.29 -0.22
C SER A 46 -4.24 -17.66 1.15
N ALA A 47 -3.36 -16.81 1.65
CA ALA A 47 -2.84 -16.92 3.02
C ALA A 47 -3.90 -16.60 4.08
N ARG A 48 -4.98 -15.92 3.67
CA ARG A 48 -6.14 -15.62 4.53
C ARG A 48 -7.25 -16.62 4.30
N ARG A 49 -7.90 -17.00 5.37
CA ARG A 49 -9.18 -17.71 5.27
C ARG A 49 -10.23 -16.71 4.77
N GLU A 50 -10.89 -17.04 3.67
CA GLU A 50 -11.90 -16.19 3.04
C GLU A 50 -13.14 -15.97 3.92
N ASP A 51 -13.35 -16.83 4.90
CA ASP A 51 -14.45 -16.83 5.87
C ASP A 51 -14.20 -15.93 7.11
N LEU A 52 -13.02 -15.34 7.26
CA LEU A 52 -12.70 -14.46 8.38
C LEU A 52 -12.78 -12.98 7.96
N PRO A 53 -13.29 -12.10 8.86
CA PRO A 53 -13.19 -10.66 8.67
C PRO A 53 -11.74 -10.27 8.38
N ALA A 54 -11.54 -9.21 7.58
CA ALA A 54 -10.21 -8.67 7.28
C ALA A 54 -9.54 -8.21 8.59
N GLU A 55 -8.91 -9.13 9.31
CA GLU A 55 -8.04 -8.81 10.44
C GLU A 55 -6.82 -8.05 9.91
N PRO A 56 -6.22 -7.16 10.70
CA PRO A 56 -4.94 -6.56 10.33
C PRO A 56 -3.95 -7.66 9.99
N ILE A 57 -3.24 -7.51 8.88
CA ILE A 57 -2.25 -8.48 8.41
C ILE A 57 -1.29 -8.77 9.57
N SER A 58 -1.17 -10.05 9.92
CA SER A 58 -0.31 -10.46 11.04
C SER A 58 1.17 -10.35 10.65
N GLN A 59 2.05 -10.24 11.63
CA GLN A 59 3.51 -10.25 11.39
C GLN A 59 3.93 -11.45 10.52
N ASN A 60 3.27 -12.59 10.68
CA ASN A 60 3.58 -13.82 9.96
C ASN A 60 3.29 -13.71 8.45
N GLU A 61 2.28 -12.94 8.03
CA GLU A 61 1.92 -12.81 6.61
C GLU A 61 2.96 -12.05 5.79
N TYR A 62 3.70 -11.11 6.39
CA TYR A 62 4.81 -10.40 5.70
C TYR A 62 6.11 -11.20 5.64
N THR A 63 6.22 -12.24 6.47
CA THR A 63 7.41 -13.08 6.60
C THR A 63 7.17 -14.53 6.18
N LEU A 64 5.99 -14.82 5.60
CA LEU A 64 5.67 -16.17 5.13
C LEU A 64 6.71 -16.64 4.12
N ALA A 65 7.28 -17.80 4.38
CA ALA A 65 7.99 -18.56 3.36
C ALA A 65 7.01 -18.94 2.24
N ASN A 66 7.48 -19.02 1.00
CA ASN A 66 6.68 -19.41 -0.16
C ASN A 66 5.46 -18.50 -0.43
N ALA A 67 5.60 -17.19 -0.22
CA ALA A 67 4.49 -16.26 -0.38
C ALA A 67 4.77 -15.14 -1.39
N PHE A 68 3.69 -14.74 -2.08
CA PHE A 68 3.58 -13.45 -2.77
C PHE A 68 2.81 -12.49 -1.88
N PHE A 69 3.20 -11.23 -1.90
CA PHE A 69 2.46 -10.18 -1.20
C PHE A 69 2.36 -8.92 -2.05
N GLN A 70 1.16 -8.30 -2.10
CA GLN A 70 0.97 -6.98 -2.67
C GLN A 70 0.20 -6.07 -1.72
N GLY A 71 0.75 -4.89 -1.45
CA GLY A 71 0.12 -3.94 -0.52
C GLY A 71 0.96 -2.71 -0.27
N GLY A 72 0.67 -2.04 0.84
CA GLY A 72 1.42 -0.87 1.28
C GLY A 72 2.90 -1.18 1.52
N SER A 73 3.76 -0.17 1.29
CA SER A 73 5.22 -0.35 1.36
C SER A 73 5.77 -0.40 2.78
N VAL A 74 5.10 0.20 3.78
CA VAL A 74 5.57 0.14 5.19
C VAL A 74 5.78 -1.29 5.68
N PRO A 75 4.82 -2.23 5.53
CA PRO A 75 5.00 -3.59 6.04
C PRO A 75 6.10 -4.35 5.32
N THR A 76 6.23 -4.20 4.00
CA THR A 76 7.22 -4.92 3.20
C THR A 76 8.64 -4.42 3.46
N LEU A 77 8.82 -3.10 3.58
CA LEU A 77 10.10 -2.49 3.98
C LEU A 77 10.48 -2.92 5.41
N TRP A 78 9.53 -2.92 6.33
CA TRP A 78 9.75 -3.37 7.70
C TRP A 78 10.17 -4.84 7.76
N ALA A 79 9.46 -5.74 7.06
CA ALA A 79 9.81 -7.15 7.03
C ALA A 79 11.23 -7.36 6.45
N ARG A 80 11.57 -6.65 5.36
CA ARG A 80 12.89 -6.69 4.75
C ARG A 80 13.98 -6.21 5.71
N SER A 81 13.75 -5.10 6.43
CA SER A 81 14.70 -4.56 7.42
C SER A 81 14.98 -5.53 8.58
N ARG A 82 14.10 -6.49 8.82
CA ARG A 82 14.25 -7.55 9.82
C ARG A 82 14.81 -8.86 9.26
N GLY A 83 15.29 -8.83 8.02
CA GLY A 83 15.95 -9.97 7.39
C GLY A 83 15.01 -10.92 6.63
N ALA A 84 13.73 -10.56 6.40
CA ALA A 84 12.86 -11.38 5.54
C ALA A 84 13.48 -11.50 4.15
N ASP A 85 13.65 -12.73 3.67
CA ASP A 85 14.19 -12.97 2.33
C ASP A 85 13.08 -12.80 1.28
N THR A 86 12.83 -11.55 0.94
CA THR A 86 11.86 -11.17 -0.09
C THR A 86 12.55 -10.41 -1.22
N ARG A 87 11.91 -10.39 -2.39
CA ARG A 87 12.33 -9.61 -3.56
C ARG A 87 11.12 -8.87 -4.12
N VAL A 88 11.32 -7.63 -4.53
CA VAL A 88 10.33 -6.84 -5.27
C VAL A 88 10.39 -7.24 -6.73
N ILE A 89 9.29 -7.73 -7.27
CA ILE A 89 9.15 -8.12 -8.68
C ILE A 89 8.30 -7.14 -9.49
N GLY A 90 7.74 -6.12 -8.84
CA GLY A 90 6.98 -5.06 -9.48
C GLY A 90 6.44 -4.05 -8.47
N LEU A 91 6.11 -2.86 -8.95
CA LEU A 91 5.53 -1.75 -8.21
C LEU A 91 4.23 -1.31 -8.90
N SER A 92 3.25 -0.88 -8.11
CA SER A 92 2.02 -0.27 -8.60
C SER A 92 1.88 1.12 -8.00
N TRP A 93 1.87 2.14 -8.85
CA TRP A 93 1.65 3.52 -8.42
C TRP A 93 0.16 3.87 -8.48
N ILE A 94 -0.48 3.95 -7.33
CA ILE A 94 -1.92 4.22 -7.24
C ILE A 94 -2.15 5.41 -6.34
N ASP A 95 -2.39 6.57 -6.96
CA ASP A 95 -2.69 7.79 -6.22
C ASP A 95 -3.97 7.63 -5.40
N GLU A 96 -3.96 8.18 -4.21
CA GLU A 96 -5.10 8.20 -3.31
C GLU A 96 -5.13 9.53 -2.53
N THR A 97 -6.30 10.00 -2.12
CA THR A 97 -6.39 11.17 -1.24
C THR A 97 -5.52 10.98 -0.01
N GLN A 98 -4.79 12.03 0.34
CA GLN A 98 -3.91 12.13 1.51
C GLN A 98 -4.13 13.51 2.12
N GLN A 99 -5.08 13.60 3.06
CA GLN A 99 -5.61 14.89 3.49
C GLN A 99 -5.22 15.24 4.92
N ILE A 100 -4.85 16.48 5.13
CA ILE A 100 -4.80 17.08 6.46
C ILE A 100 -6.14 17.76 6.72
N ILE A 101 -6.77 17.40 7.82
CA ILE A 101 -8.12 17.81 8.19
C ILE A 101 -8.07 18.59 9.50
N ALA A 102 -8.79 19.69 9.57
CA ALA A 102 -9.01 20.48 10.76
C ALA A 102 -10.51 20.76 10.95
N LEU A 103 -10.90 21.24 12.13
CA LEU A 103 -12.26 21.77 12.33
C LEU A 103 -12.47 23.03 11.48
N ALA A 104 -13.62 23.17 10.86
CA ALA A 104 -13.97 24.36 10.07
C ALA A 104 -13.91 25.64 10.91
N SER A 105 -14.17 25.54 12.22
CA SER A 105 -14.10 26.64 13.20
C SER A 105 -12.72 26.96 13.71
N SER A 106 -11.69 26.13 13.44
CA SER A 106 -10.33 26.26 14.03
C SER A 106 -9.54 27.47 13.54
N GLY A 107 -9.95 28.08 12.43
CA GLY A 107 -9.18 29.11 11.75
C GLY A 107 -8.03 28.59 10.87
N ILE A 108 -7.72 27.29 10.90
CA ILE A 108 -6.71 26.65 10.03
C ILE A 108 -7.28 26.52 8.63
N ARG A 109 -6.66 27.19 7.65
CA ARG A 109 -7.10 27.24 6.25
C ARG A 109 -6.05 26.79 5.25
N SER A 110 -4.78 26.78 5.66
CA SER A 110 -3.64 26.43 4.84
C SER A 110 -2.58 25.71 5.67
N VAL A 111 -1.58 25.13 5.02
CA VAL A 111 -0.46 24.47 5.69
C VAL A 111 0.32 25.46 6.58
N LYS A 112 0.43 26.74 6.20
CA LYS A 112 1.09 27.79 7.01
C LYS A 112 0.47 27.95 8.38
N ASP A 113 -0.85 27.75 8.50
CA ASP A 113 -1.59 27.89 9.76
C ASP A 113 -1.32 26.72 10.72
N LEU A 114 -0.59 25.68 10.27
CA LEU A 114 -0.20 24.54 11.11
C LEU A 114 1.00 24.86 12.01
N ARG A 115 1.72 25.96 11.79
CA ARG A 115 2.84 26.38 12.66
C ARG A 115 2.38 26.51 14.10
N GLY A 116 3.06 25.81 15.02
CA GLY A 116 2.76 25.80 16.45
C GLY A 116 1.48 25.02 16.81
N ARG A 117 0.88 24.28 15.87
CA ARG A 117 -0.33 23.49 16.11
C ARG A 117 0.00 22.06 16.53
N ARG A 118 -0.97 21.44 17.21
CA ARG A 118 -0.94 20.04 17.65
C ARG A 118 -1.48 19.16 16.52
N LEU A 119 -0.61 18.30 15.96
CA LEU A 119 -0.96 17.38 14.90
C LEU A 119 -1.11 15.97 15.47
N GLY A 120 -2.27 15.36 15.27
CA GLY A 120 -2.58 14.04 15.80
C GLY A 120 -1.86 12.92 15.05
N LEU A 121 -1.04 12.15 15.77
CA LEU A 121 -0.42 10.93 15.24
C LEU A 121 -1.08 9.70 15.84
N PRO A 122 -1.66 8.82 15.00
CA PRO A 122 -2.21 7.56 15.48
C PRO A 122 -1.12 6.70 16.13
N ARG A 123 -1.48 5.98 17.21
CA ARG A 123 -0.61 5.04 17.92
C ARG A 123 -1.35 3.73 18.19
N ARG A 124 -0.77 2.63 17.72
CA ARG A 124 -1.24 1.27 17.97
C ARG A 124 -0.41 0.60 19.05
N ALA A 125 -0.72 0.82 20.32
CA ALA A 125 0.01 0.24 21.44
C ALA A 125 -0.10 -1.30 21.54
N TYR A 126 -1.06 -1.90 20.84
CA TYR A 126 -1.35 -3.35 20.87
C TYR A 126 -0.67 -4.14 19.74
N THR A 127 0.10 -3.50 18.86
CA THR A 127 0.76 -4.20 17.74
C THR A 127 2.19 -4.58 18.10
N THR A 128 2.60 -5.76 17.65
CA THR A 128 4.00 -6.23 17.70
C THR A 128 4.72 -5.99 16.36
N THR A 129 4.01 -5.43 15.37
CA THR A 129 4.53 -5.08 14.06
C THR A 129 4.79 -3.58 13.98
N VAL A 130 5.26 -3.11 12.82
CA VAL A 130 5.37 -1.67 12.55
C VAL A 130 3.99 -1.00 12.63
N ASP A 131 3.93 0.17 13.24
CA ASP A 131 2.70 0.98 13.23
C ASP A 131 2.53 1.69 11.88
N VAL A 132 1.83 0.99 10.97
CA VAL A 132 1.58 1.47 9.60
C VAL A 132 0.82 2.81 9.60
N ASN A 133 -0.16 2.96 10.50
CA ASN A 133 -0.98 4.17 10.54
C ASN A 133 -0.14 5.38 10.96
N ARG A 134 0.69 5.20 11.99
CA ARG A 134 1.60 6.25 12.46
C ARG A 134 2.61 6.65 11.38
N ALA A 135 3.30 5.68 10.80
CA ALA A 135 4.27 5.95 9.73
C ALA A 135 3.64 6.69 8.55
N THR A 136 2.44 6.26 8.15
CA THR A 136 1.70 6.85 7.03
C THR A 136 1.26 8.30 7.35
N ALA A 137 0.71 8.54 8.54
CA ALA A 137 0.26 9.87 8.96
C ALA A 137 1.43 10.83 9.11
N LEU A 138 2.52 10.40 9.76
CA LEU A 138 3.72 11.20 9.93
C LEU A 138 4.31 11.62 8.58
N ARG A 139 4.45 10.67 7.62
CA ARG A 139 4.93 10.98 6.26
C ARG A 139 4.03 12.01 5.58
N GLY A 140 2.71 11.83 5.67
CA GLY A 140 1.74 12.75 5.07
C GLY A 140 1.83 14.16 5.65
N PHE A 141 1.98 14.29 6.95
CA PHE A 141 2.22 15.60 7.60
C PHE A 141 3.52 16.23 7.12
N LEU A 142 4.63 15.50 7.14
CA LEU A 142 5.93 16.04 6.72
C LEU A 142 5.94 16.47 5.27
N ASN A 143 5.32 15.70 4.38
CA ASN A 143 5.18 16.06 2.98
C ASN A 143 4.38 17.38 2.81
N ALA A 144 3.28 17.54 3.53
CA ALA A 144 2.50 18.78 3.48
C ALA A 144 3.26 19.97 4.07
N LEU A 145 3.89 19.80 5.23
CA LEU A 145 4.65 20.85 5.90
C LEU A 145 5.78 21.38 5.01
N SER A 146 6.48 20.50 4.31
CA SER A 146 7.59 20.87 3.44
C SER A 146 7.19 21.80 2.29
N LEU A 147 5.94 21.74 1.83
CA LEU A 147 5.42 22.63 0.78
C LEU A 147 5.43 24.12 1.18
N GLU A 148 5.40 24.40 2.48
CA GLU A 148 5.44 25.76 3.02
C GLU A 148 6.72 26.03 3.83
N GLY A 149 7.75 25.20 3.63
CA GLY A 149 9.03 25.34 4.34
C GLY A 149 8.93 25.12 5.84
N LEU A 150 7.92 24.39 6.31
CA LEU A 150 7.78 23.99 7.70
C LEU A 150 8.46 22.63 7.91
N GLU A 151 8.98 22.43 9.12
CA GLU A 151 9.63 21.20 9.55
C GLU A 151 8.89 20.60 10.76
N ALA A 152 9.27 19.38 11.15
CA ALA A 152 8.70 18.69 12.31
C ALA A 152 8.76 19.51 13.61
N ARG A 153 9.83 20.31 13.78
CA ARG A 153 10.01 21.20 14.95
C ARG A 153 9.08 22.42 14.98
N ASP A 154 8.42 22.74 13.88
CA ASP A 154 7.49 23.86 13.78
C ASP A 154 6.08 23.50 14.27
N VAL A 155 5.83 22.22 14.61
CA VAL A 155 4.54 21.70 15.06
C VAL A 155 4.72 20.80 16.30
N GLU A 156 3.64 20.47 16.98
CA GLU A 156 3.64 19.50 18.07
C GLU A 156 2.92 18.22 17.61
N PHE A 157 3.60 17.09 17.64
CA PHE A 157 2.95 15.80 17.39
C PHE A 157 2.38 15.22 18.68
N VAL A 158 1.07 14.94 18.68
CA VAL A 158 0.33 14.41 19.82
C VAL A 158 -0.18 13.01 19.51
N ASP A 159 0.11 12.05 20.38
CA ASP A 159 -0.31 10.68 20.21
C ASP A 159 -1.83 10.52 20.39
N ILE A 160 -2.46 9.79 19.46
CA ILE A 160 -3.85 9.37 19.51
C ILE A 160 -3.88 7.84 19.60
N ASP A 161 -4.27 7.30 20.76
CA ASP A 161 -4.36 5.86 20.96
C ASP A 161 -5.53 5.27 20.16
N LEU A 162 -5.20 4.35 19.25
CA LEU A 162 -6.18 3.65 18.44
C LEU A 162 -6.70 2.42 19.18
N LEU A 163 -8.00 2.17 19.08
CA LEU A 163 -8.61 0.92 19.55
C LEU A 163 -8.26 -0.23 18.60
N ALA A 164 -8.10 -1.44 19.16
CA ALA A 164 -7.84 -2.65 18.36
C ALA A 164 -8.97 -2.93 17.36
N ARG A 165 -10.20 -2.61 17.74
CA ARG A 165 -11.39 -2.69 16.89
C ARG A 165 -12.12 -1.34 16.97
N GLY A 166 -12.17 -0.62 15.89
CA GLY A 166 -12.77 0.71 15.83
C GLY A 166 -13.16 1.10 14.41
N ILE A 167 -13.96 2.14 14.32
CA ILE A 167 -14.28 2.77 13.03
C ILE A 167 -13.00 3.47 12.54
N PRO A 168 -12.60 3.28 11.27
CA PRO A 168 -11.46 4.00 10.71
C PRO A 168 -11.56 5.51 10.96
N TYR A 169 -10.49 6.11 11.47
CA TYR A 169 -10.38 7.53 11.86
C TYR A 169 -11.34 7.98 12.99
N GLY A 170 -12.06 7.07 13.65
CA GLY A 170 -13.01 7.42 14.72
C GLY A 170 -12.34 8.12 15.90
N GLN A 171 -11.21 7.59 16.39
CA GLN A 171 -10.44 8.19 17.49
C GLN A 171 -9.77 9.51 17.08
N ASP A 172 -9.27 9.58 15.84
CA ASP A 172 -8.65 10.80 15.30
C ASP A 172 -9.65 11.96 15.27
N ILE A 173 -10.87 11.71 14.73
CA ILE A 173 -11.95 12.71 14.67
C ILE A 173 -12.45 13.07 16.08
N GLN A 174 -12.53 12.10 16.99
CA GLN A 174 -12.90 12.36 18.38
C GLN A 174 -11.87 13.25 19.06
N ALA A 175 -10.57 12.99 18.91
CA ALA A 175 -9.49 13.81 19.45
C ALA A 175 -9.52 15.23 18.88
N LEU A 176 -9.78 15.38 17.58
CA LEU A 176 -9.92 16.67 16.90
C LEU A 176 -11.10 17.47 17.47
N ARG A 177 -12.29 16.85 17.61
CA ARG A 177 -13.50 17.50 18.17
C ARG A 177 -13.38 17.83 19.64
N ALA A 178 -12.64 17.04 20.40
CA ALA A 178 -12.33 17.30 21.81
C ALA A 178 -11.29 18.40 22.01
N GLY A 179 -10.67 18.92 20.94
CA GLY A 179 -9.61 19.92 21.01
C GLY A 179 -8.30 19.38 21.60
N LEU A 180 -8.09 18.08 21.60
CA LEU A 180 -6.81 17.46 21.99
C LEU A 180 -5.75 17.69 20.93
N VAL A 181 -6.15 17.73 19.66
CA VAL A 181 -5.32 18.05 18.50
C VAL A 181 -6.00 19.10 17.64
N ASP A 182 -5.24 19.81 16.81
CA ASP A 182 -5.74 20.88 15.96
C ASP A 182 -5.90 20.43 14.50
N ALA A 183 -5.20 19.36 14.09
CA ALA A 183 -5.34 18.72 12.80
C ALA A 183 -5.02 17.21 12.87
N ILE A 184 -5.61 16.45 11.94
CA ILE A 184 -5.39 15.01 11.76
C ILE A 184 -5.07 14.71 10.31
N TYR A 185 -4.47 13.55 10.07
CA TYR A 185 -4.23 13.02 8.73
C TYR A 185 -5.20 11.89 8.42
N VAL A 186 -5.80 11.94 7.23
CA VAL A 186 -6.67 10.87 6.72
C VAL A 186 -6.31 10.54 5.27
N LYS A 187 -6.56 9.29 4.82
CA LYS A 187 -6.26 8.87 3.45
C LYS A 187 -7.22 7.80 2.93
N GLY A 188 -7.22 7.64 1.61
CA GLY A 188 -7.95 6.59 0.91
C GLY A 188 -9.46 6.63 1.14
N ALA A 189 -10.16 5.55 0.81
CA ALA A 189 -11.63 5.53 0.82
C ALA A 189 -12.23 5.78 2.20
N HIS A 190 -11.67 5.21 3.26
CA HIS A 190 -12.13 5.47 4.63
C HIS A 190 -11.89 6.90 5.07
N GLY A 191 -10.76 7.51 4.65
CA GLY A 191 -10.49 8.92 4.88
C GLY A 191 -11.50 9.82 4.17
N ALA A 192 -11.75 9.57 2.88
CA ALA A 192 -12.74 10.29 2.09
C ALA A 192 -14.16 10.18 2.69
N GLN A 193 -14.51 9.03 3.28
CA GLN A 193 -15.77 8.85 3.99
C GLN A 193 -15.81 9.64 5.30
N ALA A 194 -14.73 9.63 6.05
CA ALA A 194 -14.64 10.29 7.37
C ALA A 194 -14.77 11.82 7.28
N VAL A 195 -14.26 12.46 6.23
CA VAL A 195 -14.24 13.93 6.07
C VAL A 195 -15.56 14.52 5.56
N ARG A 196 -16.58 13.71 5.31
CA ARG A 196 -17.91 14.19 4.87
C ARG A 196 -18.71 14.93 5.95
N ALA A 197 -18.22 14.93 7.19
CA ALA A 197 -18.87 15.69 8.25
C ALA A 197 -18.71 17.19 7.98
N LEU A 198 -19.81 17.94 8.11
CA LEU A 198 -19.88 19.37 7.79
C LEU A 198 -19.00 20.28 8.66
N ASP A 199 -18.61 19.79 9.83
CA ASP A 199 -17.72 20.50 10.77
C ASP A 199 -16.22 20.38 10.44
N LEU A 200 -15.88 19.57 9.43
CA LEU A 200 -14.49 19.31 9.03
C LEU A 200 -14.12 20.09 7.75
N ARG A 201 -12.86 20.47 7.69
CA ARG A 201 -12.24 21.15 6.54
C ARG A 201 -11.00 20.42 6.10
N CYS A 202 -10.90 20.14 4.81
CA CYS A 202 -9.62 19.76 4.21
C CYS A 202 -8.72 20.98 4.10
N VAL A 203 -7.58 20.95 4.80
CA VAL A 203 -6.55 21.99 4.76
C VAL A 203 -5.72 21.86 3.49
N ILE A 204 -5.34 20.62 3.15
CA ILE A 204 -4.63 20.25 1.93
C ILE A 204 -4.87 18.78 1.62
N ASP A 205 -4.89 18.43 0.34
CA ASP A 205 -4.77 17.06 -0.15
C ASP A 205 -3.46 16.94 -0.93
N VAL A 206 -2.50 16.20 -0.39
CA VAL A 206 -1.20 15.97 -1.05
C VAL A 206 -1.20 14.73 -1.95
N GLY A 207 -2.27 13.93 -1.92
CA GLY A 207 -2.33 12.64 -2.61
C GLY A 207 -2.35 12.73 -4.14
N PHE A 208 -2.72 13.89 -4.68
CA PHE A 208 -2.73 14.18 -6.12
C PHE A 208 -1.81 15.34 -6.50
N HIS A 209 -0.87 15.69 -5.62
CA HIS A 209 0.10 16.74 -5.90
C HIS A 209 0.92 16.38 -7.17
N PRO A 210 1.25 17.34 -8.07
CA PRO A 210 2.00 17.07 -9.31
C PRO A 210 3.38 16.42 -9.04
N ASP A 211 4.08 16.83 -7.99
CA ASP A 211 5.34 16.22 -7.60
C ASP A 211 5.11 14.82 -6.96
N PRO A 212 5.65 13.73 -7.54
CA PRO A 212 5.52 12.38 -7.01
C PRO A 212 6.17 12.22 -5.63
N GLN A 213 7.20 12.99 -5.28
CA GLN A 213 7.84 12.92 -3.96
C GLN A 213 6.90 13.42 -2.84
N VAL A 214 6.04 14.39 -3.14
CA VAL A 214 5.01 14.89 -2.21
C VAL A 214 3.89 13.86 -2.01
N ARG A 215 3.56 13.06 -3.04
CA ARG A 215 2.56 11.98 -2.96
C ARG A 215 3.12 10.70 -2.36
N ASN A 216 4.45 10.59 -2.27
CA ASN A 216 5.12 9.38 -1.82
C ASN A 216 4.76 9.02 -0.37
N ASN A 217 4.13 7.85 -0.21
CA ASN A 217 3.69 7.34 1.09
C ASN A 217 3.46 5.81 1.00
N ASN A 218 2.92 5.20 2.03
CA ASN A 218 2.65 3.76 2.12
C ASN A 218 1.90 3.15 0.92
N GLY A 219 1.06 3.93 0.25
CA GLY A 219 0.28 3.48 -0.91
C GLY A 219 0.87 3.85 -2.27
N THR A 220 1.93 4.63 -2.31
CA THR A 220 2.51 5.22 -3.51
C THR A 220 4.03 5.21 -3.46
N PRO A 221 4.70 4.17 -4.00
CA PRO A 221 4.14 2.98 -4.67
C PRO A 221 3.79 1.82 -3.73
N ARG A 222 3.02 0.82 -4.24
CA ARG A 222 2.73 -0.46 -3.58
C ARG A 222 3.63 -1.56 -4.15
N ALA A 223 4.38 -2.23 -3.28
CA ALA A 223 5.26 -3.30 -3.71
C ALA A 223 4.49 -4.63 -3.91
N LEU A 224 4.80 -5.31 -5.03
CA LEU A 224 4.56 -6.74 -5.20
C LEU A 224 5.86 -7.47 -4.89
N THR A 225 5.85 -8.27 -3.84
CA THR A 225 7.01 -9.03 -3.39
C THR A 225 6.78 -10.53 -3.48
N VAL A 226 7.86 -11.28 -3.61
CA VAL A 226 7.90 -12.74 -3.54
C VAL A 226 9.05 -13.16 -2.63
N ASN A 227 8.93 -14.31 -1.97
CA ASN A 227 10.04 -14.90 -1.23
C ASN A 227 11.22 -15.25 -2.15
N GLY A 228 12.45 -15.00 -1.71
CA GLY A 228 13.65 -15.21 -2.53
C GLY A 228 13.87 -16.67 -2.95
N ALA A 229 13.55 -17.64 -2.07
CA ALA A 229 13.62 -19.06 -2.42
C ALA A 229 12.60 -19.42 -3.52
N VAL A 230 11.37 -18.90 -3.44
CA VAL A 230 10.35 -19.10 -4.50
C VAL A 230 10.84 -18.56 -5.84
N LEU A 231 11.45 -17.36 -5.83
CA LEU A 231 12.00 -16.77 -7.05
C LEU A 231 13.12 -17.61 -7.66
N ALA A 232 13.98 -18.21 -6.81
CA ALA A 232 15.10 -19.01 -7.26
C ALA A 232 14.70 -20.41 -7.72
N GLU A 233 13.78 -21.06 -6.99
CA GLU A 233 13.39 -22.46 -7.23
C GLU A 233 12.27 -22.61 -8.25
N PHE A 234 11.37 -21.61 -8.36
CA PHE A 234 10.18 -21.67 -9.19
C PHE A 234 10.01 -20.43 -10.11
N PRO A 235 11.03 -20.06 -10.92
CA PRO A 235 10.99 -18.83 -11.73
C PRO A 235 9.80 -18.80 -12.69
N ASP A 236 9.42 -19.94 -13.30
CA ASP A 236 8.28 -20.01 -14.23
C ASP A 236 6.95 -19.75 -13.52
N VAL A 237 6.83 -20.19 -12.26
CA VAL A 237 5.65 -19.93 -11.42
C VAL A 237 5.56 -18.44 -11.10
N VAL A 238 6.69 -17.80 -10.77
CA VAL A 238 6.75 -16.35 -10.53
C VAL A 238 6.37 -15.58 -11.78
N ASP A 239 6.87 -15.97 -12.94
CA ASP A 239 6.54 -15.34 -14.23
C ASP A 239 5.05 -15.50 -14.57
N GLY A 240 4.49 -16.70 -14.36
CA GLY A 240 3.06 -16.96 -14.56
C GLY A 240 2.18 -16.13 -13.64
N PHE A 241 2.53 -16.06 -12.34
CA PHE A 241 1.82 -15.23 -11.36
C PHE A 241 1.88 -13.74 -11.73
N LEU A 242 3.05 -13.23 -12.08
CA LEU A 242 3.22 -11.83 -12.48
C LEU A 242 2.43 -11.51 -13.75
N ARG A 243 2.42 -12.43 -14.73
CA ARG A 243 1.63 -12.30 -15.96
C ARG A 243 0.15 -12.18 -15.67
N LEU A 244 -0.38 -13.03 -14.77
CA LEU A 244 -1.76 -13.00 -14.35
C LEU A 244 -2.12 -11.69 -13.65
N VAL A 245 -1.30 -11.23 -12.73
CA VAL A 245 -1.52 -9.96 -12.01
C VAL A 245 -1.46 -8.77 -12.98
N ALA A 246 -0.51 -8.78 -13.91
CA ALA A 246 -0.40 -7.72 -14.93
C ALA A 246 -1.60 -7.72 -15.89
N ALA A 247 -2.08 -8.91 -16.31
CA ALA A 247 -3.26 -9.03 -17.15
C ALA A 247 -4.53 -8.50 -16.46
N ALA A 248 -4.64 -8.67 -15.13
CA ALA A 248 -5.74 -8.10 -14.37
C ALA A 248 -5.72 -6.55 -14.35
N GLY A 249 -4.53 -5.96 -14.29
CA GLY A 249 -4.35 -4.52 -14.48
C GLY A 249 -4.76 -4.03 -15.88
N ASP A 250 -4.40 -4.81 -16.91
CA ASP A 250 -4.81 -4.50 -18.30
C ASP A 250 -6.33 -4.65 -18.49
N TRP A 251 -6.94 -5.69 -17.91
CA TRP A 251 -8.40 -5.87 -17.90
C TRP A 251 -9.12 -4.70 -17.26
N ALA A 252 -8.63 -4.20 -16.13
CA ALA A 252 -9.22 -3.08 -15.42
C ALA A 252 -9.37 -1.83 -16.31
N ARG A 253 -8.44 -1.58 -17.23
CA ARG A 253 -8.45 -0.40 -18.11
C ARG A 253 -9.72 -0.26 -18.93
N THR A 254 -10.36 -1.36 -19.28
CA THR A 254 -11.60 -1.38 -20.09
C THR A 254 -12.84 -1.72 -19.29
N HIS A 255 -12.72 -2.00 -17.99
CA HIS A 255 -13.81 -2.42 -17.10
C HIS A 255 -13.90 -1.52 -15.87
N ALA A 256 -14.16 -0.23 -16.11
CA ALA A 256 -14.17 0.78 -15.06
C ALA A 256 -15.19 0.49 -13.95
N THR A 257 -16.43 0.15 -14.32
CA THR A 257 -17.53 -0.08 -13.36
C THR A 257 -17.19 -1.24 -12.43
N GLU A 258 -16.84 -2.39 -12.99
CA GLU A 258 -16.50 -3.60 -12.23
C GLU A 258 -15.26 -3.37 -11.36
N THR A 259 -14.28 -2.63 -11.87
CA THR A 259 -13.08 -2.27 -11.11
C THR A 259 -13.44 -1.47 -9.86
N PHE A 260 -14.29 -0.46 -9.97
CA PHE A 260 -14.75 0.31 -8.80
C PHE A 260 -15.55 -0.54 -7.82
N GLU A 261 -16.40 -1.46 -8.29
CA GLU A 261 -17.12 -2.40 -7.45
C GLU A 261 -16.20 -3.36 -6.71
N PHE A 262 -15.18 -3.88 -7.40
CA PHE A 262 -14.17 -4.75 -6.78
C PHE A 262 -13.39 -4.01 -5.69
N VAL A 263 -12.93 -2.80 -5.98
CA VAL A 263 -12.22 -1.97 -5.01
C VAL A 263 -13.10 -1.58 -3.82
N SER A 264 -14.39 -1.29 -4.04
CA SER A 264 -15.36 -1.02 -2.98
C SER A 264 -15.49 -2.20 -2.02
N ARG A 265 -15.64 -3.42 -2.56
CA ARG A 265 -15.68 -4.65 -1.75
C ARG A 265 -14.37 -4.91 -1.03
N GLU A 266 -13.25 -4.75 -1.72
CA GLU A 266 -11.91 -4.95 -1.15
C GLU A 266 -11.63 -4.00 0.02
N ALA A 267 -11.94 -2.72 -0.15
CA ALA A 267 -11.71 -1.70 0.86
C ALA A 267 -12.77 -1.69 1.98
N GLY A 268 -13.91 -2.35 1.79
CA GLY A 268 -15.03 -2.24 2.71
C GLY A 268 -15.60 -0.83 2.81
N ALA A 269 -15.62 -0.09 1.69
CA ALA A 269 -16.04 1.31 1.62
C ALA A 269 -17.07 1.51 0.50
N SER A 270 -17.88 2.57 0.56
CA SER A 270 -18.87 2.85 -0.48
C SER A 270 -18.19 3.20 -1.82
N LEU A 271 -18.90 2.93 -2.93
CA LEU A 271 -18.43 3.31 -4.29
C LEU A 271 -18.11 4.80 -4.39
N GLU A 272 -18.93 5.64 -3.76
CA GLU A 272 -18.72 7.08 -3.73
C GLU A 272 -17.42 7.45 -2.99
N ALA A 273 -17.14 6.80 -1.86
CA ALA A 273 -15.89 7.01 -1.12
C ALA A 273 -14.68 6.53 -1.91
N VAL A 274 -14.80 5.40 -2.63
CA VAL A 274 -13.73 4.90 -3.49
C VAL A 274 -13.43 5.87 -4.64
N ARG A 275 -14.48 6.38 -5.33
CA ARG A 275 -14.30 7.39 -6.39
C ARG A 275 -13.67 8.67 -5.86
N ALA A 276 -14.15 9.17 -4.72
CA ALA A 276 -13.58 10.35 -4.08
C ALA A 276 -12.11 10.16 -3.67
N ALA A 277 -11.75 8.96 -3.23
CA ALA A 277 -10.41 8.67 -2.75
C ALA A 277 -9.38 8.44 -3.85
N TYR A 278 -9.75 7.75 -4.93
CA TYR A 278 -8.81 7.29 -5.96
C TYR A 278 -8.99 8.02 -7.30
N GLY A 279 -10.04 8.86 -7.43
CA GLY A 279 -10.38 9.56 -8.66
C GLY A 279 -10.99 8.65 -9.72
N GLU A 280 -11.64 9.26 -10.72
CA GLU A 280 -12.38 8.54 -11.78
C GLU A 280 -11.48 7.69 -12.70
N GLN A 281 -10.17 7.94 -12.69
CA GLN A 281 -9.19 7.22 -13.52
C GLN A 281 -8.50 6.06 -12.81
N LEU A 282 -8.97 5.61 -11.64
CA LEU A 282 -8.38 4.49 -10.89
C LEU A 282 -8.12 3.27 -11.78
N HIS A 283 -9.13 2.88 -12.58
CA HIS A 283 -9.08 1.72 -13.47
C HIS A 283 -7.93 1.78 -14.50
N GLN A 284 -7.43 2.96 -14.84
CA GLN A 284 -6.30 3.16 -15.75
C GLN A 284 -4.93 2.99 -15.08
N ARG A 285 -4.88 2.99 -13.73
CA ARG A 285 -3.65 3.09 -12.95
C ARG A 285 -3.26 1.80 -12.21
N LEU A 286 -3.97 0.70 -12.47
CA LEU A 286 -3.73 -0.60 -11.84
C LEU A 286 -2.63 -1.40 -12.59
N GLY A 287 -1.60 -0.72 -13.08
CA GLY A 287 -0.45 -1.34 -13.71
C GLY A 287 0.59 -1.85 -12.73
N ILE A 288 1.53 -2.64 -13.26
CA ILE A 288 2.76 -3.04 -12.56
C ILE A 288 3.95 -2.67 -13.43
N ASP A 289 4.91 -1.99 -12.86
CA ASP A 289 6.17 -1.61 -13.50
C ASP A 289 7.34 -1.62 -12.50
N LEU A 290 8.52 -1.28 -12.97
CA LEU A 290 9.71 -0.94 -12.19
C LEU A 290 10.28 0.38 -12.75
N ALA A 291 9.41 1.38 -12.94
CA ALA A 291 9.81 2.69 -13.41
C ALA A 291 10.79 3.36 -12.43
N PRO A 292 11.81 4.09 -12.93
CA PRO A 292 12.79 4.76 -12.07
C PRO A 292 12.15 5.63 -11.00
N ASP A 293 11.14 6.43 -11.33
CA ASP A 293 10.45 7.30 -10.37
C ASP A 293 9.78 6.51 -9.25
N SER A 294 9.22 5.33 -9.54
CA SER A 294 8.61 4.44 -8.53
C SER A 294 9.66 3.83 -7.62
N ILE A 295 10.84 3.48 -8.15
CA ILE A 295 11.97 2.94 -7.38
C ILE A 295 12.55 4.04 -6.48
N ASP A 296 12.74 5.23 -7.00
CA ASP A 296 13.26 6.39 -6.27
C ASP A 296 12.31 6.79 -5.12
N ALA A 297 11.01 6.76 -5.38
CA ALA A 297 10.00 7.00 -4.35
C ALA A 297 10.04 5.93 -3.25
N LEU A 298 10.16 4.64 -3.61
CA LEU A 298 10.30 3.56 -2.63
C LEU A 298 11.57 3.73 -1.79
N SER A 299 12.68 4.14 -2.40
CA SER A 299 13.96 4.41 -1.73
C SER A 299 13.86 5.61 -0.78
N SER A 300 13.26 6.71 -1.23
CA SER A 300 12.99 7.88 -0.40
C SER A 300 12.09 7.55 0.81
N PHE A 301 11.10 6.68 0.58
CA PHE A 301 10.21 6.25 1.66
C PHE A 301 10.92 5.32 2.66
N GLN A 302 11.79 4.44 2.19
CA GLN A 302 12.64 3.61 3.07
C GLN A 302 13.56 4.48 3.93
N THR A 303 14.20 5.50 3.36
CA THR A 303 15.04 6.46 4.11
C THR A 303 14.23 7.14 5.21
N PHE A 304 13.06 7.68 4.88
CA PHE A 304 12.16 8.27 5.89
C PHE A 304 11.82 7.29 7.02
N LEU A 305 11.45 6.04 6.69
CA LEU A 305 11.11 5.04 7.70
C LEU A 305 12.30 4.70 8.61
N SER A 306 13.52 4.68 8.05
CA SER A 306 14.75 4.46 8.81
C SER A 306 15.04 5.63 9.75
N GLU A 307 15.02 6.85 9.25
CA GLU A 307 15.28 8.08 10.01
C GLU A 307 14.32 8.27 11.20
N TRP A 308 13.07 7.84 11.02
CA TRP A 308 12.05 7.94 12.06
C TRP A 308 11.88 6.67 12.92
N GLY A 309 12.83 5.74 12.81
CA GLY A 309 12.91 4.57 13.70
C GLY A 309 11.84 3.48 13.45
N PHE A 310 11.22 3.45 12.27
CA PHE A 310 10.26 2.41 11.91
C PHE A 310 10.92 1.12 11.40
N LEU A 311 12.17 1.18 10.96
CA LEU A 311 12.92 0.03 10.46
C LEU A 311 13.95 -0.45 11.48
N ALA A 312 14.22 -1.76 11.47
CA ALA A 312 15.15 -2.40 12.40
C ALA A 312 16.60 -2.46 11.89
N GLY A 313 16.79 -2.33 10.58
CA GLY A 313 18.09 -2.42 9.93
C GLY A 313 18.12 -1.76 8.56
N GLU A 314 19.32 -1.52 8.06
CA GLU A 314 19.52 -0.90 6.74
C GLU A 314 19.61 -1.97 5.65
N PHE A 315 19.15 -1.62 4.45
CA PHE A 315 19.31 -2.41 3.24
C PHE A 315 19.16 -1.49 2.02
N SER A 316 19.70 -1.93 0.88
CA SER A 316 19.57 -1.22 -0.39
C SER A 316 18.25 -1.62 -1.07
N VAL A 317 17.42 -0.64 -1.44
CA VAL A 317 16.21 -0.89 -2.26
C VAL A 317 16.59 -1.44 -3.62
N SER A 318 17.66 -0.96 -4.25
CA SER A 318 18.12 -1.48 -5.55
C SER A 318 18.51 -2.96 -5.49
N ASP A 319 19.12 -3.43 -4.40
CA ASP A 319 19.48 -4.84 -4.20
C ASP A 319 18.25 -5.70 -3.84
N TRP A 320 17.19 -5.09 -3.37
CA TRP A 320 15.93 -5.76 -3.06
C TRP A 320 15.07 -6.01 -4.30
N ILE A 321 15.24 -5.20 -5.36
CA ILE A 321 14.49 -5.34 -6.61
C ILE A 321 15.04 -6.49 -7.45
N ALA A 322 14.15 -7.31 -7.97
CA ALA A 322 14.43 -8.39 -8.92
C ALA A 322 13.73 -8.10 -10.26
N PRO A 323 14.38 -7.41 -11.21
CA PRO A 323 13.73 -6.97 -12.45
C PRO A 323 13.50 -8.09 -13.46
N GLY A 324 14.15 -9.24 -13.29
CA GLY A 324 14.12 -10.35 -14.27
C GLY A 324 12.71 -10.82 -14.66
N PRO A 325 11.80 -11.10 -13.72
CA PRO A 325 10.43 -11.52 -14.05
C PRO A 325 9.67 -10.51 -14.91
N LEU A 326 9.75 -9.22 -14.56
CA LEU A 326 9.06 -8.17 -15.32
C LEU A 326 9.67 -7.99 -16.71
N ALA A 327 11.00 -8.03 -16.83
CA ALA A 327 11.68 -7.94 -18.12
C ALA A 327 11.28 -9.08 -19.07
N ARG A 328 11.13 -10.32 -18.56
CA ARG A 328 10.63 -11.45 -19.36
C ARG A 328 9.17 -11.26 -19.79
N LEU A 329 8.34 -10.73 -18.91
CA LEU A 329 6.94 -10.40 -19.23
C LEU A 329 6.85 -9.36 -20.35
N ASP A 330 7.66 -8.30 -20.32
CA ASP A 330 7.65 -7.25 -21.33
C ASP A 330 8.07 -7.76 -22.71
N VAL A 331 9.06 -8.65 -22.78
CA VAL A 331 9.44 -9.34 -24.03
C VAL A 331 8.24 -10.10 -24.63
N LEU A 332 7.51 -10.86 -23.83
CA LEU A 332 6.34 -11.60 -24.28
C LEU A 332 5.22 -10.67 -24.77
N ARG A 333 4.97 -9.56 -24.08
CA ARG A 333 3.95 -8.58 -24.48
C ARG A 333 4.29 -7.91 -25.83
N HIS A 334 5.56 -7.63 -26.08
CA HIS A 334 5.97 -7.07 -27.38
C HIS A 334 5.86 -8.08 -28.52
N ALA A 335 6.21 -9.34 -28.29
CA ALA A 335 6.10 -10.39 -29.28
C ALA A 335 4.66 -10.69 -29.74
N HIS A 336 3.66 -10.48 -28.87
CA HIS A 336 2.24 -10.67 -29.22
C HIS A 336 1.60 -9.46 -29.92
N ARG A 337 2.28 -8.31 -29.98
CA ARG A 337 1.81 -7.08 -30.66
C ARG A 337 2.44 -6.89 -32.04
N ALA A 338 3.48 -7.64 -32.38
CA ALA A 338 4.13 -7.67 -33.69
C ALA A 338 3.55 -8.76 -34.59
#